data_187fb7337818ee4c5491afdbbec048e0
#
_entry.id   187fb7337818ee4c5491afdbbec048e0
#
_cell.length_a   1.000
_cell.length_b   1.000
_cell.length_c   1.000
_cell.angle_alpha   90.00
_cell.angle_beta   90.00
_cell.angle_gamma   90.00
#
_symmetry.space_group_name_H-M   'P 1'
#
loop_
_entity.id
_entity.type
_entity.pdbx_description
1 polymer ?
#
loop_
_entity_poly.entity_id
_entity_poly.type
_entity_poly.pdbx_seq_one_letter_code
_entity_poly.pdbx_strand_id
1 'polypeptide(L)'
;RARLTVTENLDAWSAYHLGLQHLYRFNRSDNALAASLFDRAIAQDPGFARAHAGLSFVHFQTAFLRQTNDIAGEIASARRLAQRGLDLDPLDPFVNFTMGRSYWLEGDLDRGLAWLERSTALSPNYAQGIYARAWTETLAGRESDGRKHVDLAMRLSPLDPLYYAMLGTRAFTHIVEGDNENAALWADRAARSPGAHVLIAMVASVAQALAGNETAAREWARQVKERNAILTTDDFLRAFPMRPEPVRTRI
;
A
#
# COMPACT_ATOMS: atom_id res chain seq x y z
N ARG A 1 -11.10 -24.50 -12.17
CA ARG A 1 -9.93 -24.66 -11.26
C ARG A 1 -8.80 -23.85 -11.86
N ALA A 2 -8.56 -22.63 -11.35
CA ALA A 2 -7.32 -21.90 -11.65
C ALA A 2 -6.17 -22.76 -11.09
N ARG A 3 -5.29 -23.26 -11.95
CA ARG A 3 -4.00 -23.78 -11.55
C ARG A 3 -3.17 -22.55 -11.18
N LEU A 4 -2.90 -22.35 -9.91
CA LEU A 4 -1.80 -21.50 -9.49
C LEU A 4 -0.54 -22.08 -10.13
N THR A 5 0.08 -21.33 -11.04
CA THR A 5 1.36 -21.72 -11.64
C THR A 5 2.43 -21.52 -10.57
N VAL A 6 2.58 -22.51 -9.69
CA VAL A 6 3.64 -22.51 -8.67
C VAL A 6 4.92 -22.95 -9.38
N THR A 7 6.01 -22.22 -9.18
CA THR A 7 7.33 -22.65 -9.66
C THR A 7 7.68 -24.01 -9.08
N GLU A 8 8.20 -24.91 -9.91
CA GLU A 8 8.79 -26.18 -9.47
C GLU A 8 10.23 -26.02 -8.95
N ASN A 9 10.82 -24.83 -9.14
CA ASN A 9 12.15 -24.50 -8.66
C ASN A 9 12.11 -24.10 -7.18
N LEU A 10 12.55 -25.00 -6.29
CA LEU A 10 12.56 -24.78 -4.85
C LEU A 10 13.43 -23.58 -4.42
N ASP A 11 14.52 -23.30 -5.13
CA ASP A 11 15.39 -22.17 -4.83
C ASP A 11 14.74 -20.84 -5.20
N ALA A 12 14.04 -20.77 -6.34
CA ALA A 12 13.24 -19.61 -6.74
C ALA A 12 12.09 -19.38 -5.75
N TRP A 13 11.42 -20.45 -5.34
CA TRP A 13 10.35 -20.40 -4.34
C TRP A 13 10.85 -19.88 -2.98
N SER A 14 11.99 -20.39 -2.51
CA SER A 14 12.60 -19.97 -1.24
C SER A 14 13.02 -18.50 -1.29
N ALA A 15 13.68 -18.06 -2.37
CA ALA A 15 14.07 -16.67 -2.56
C ALA A 15 12.84 -15.74 -2.56
N TYR A 16 11.76 -16.13 -3.26
CA TYR A 16 10.52 -15.38 -3.28
C TYR A 16 9.90 -15.20 -1.89
N HIS A 17 9.80 -16.27 -1.09
CA HIS A 17 9.20 -16.20 0.25
C HIS A 17 10.05 -15.40 1.25
N LEU A 18 11.38 -15.48 1.18
CA LEU A 18 12.26 -14.58 1.92
C LEU A 18 12.07 -13.12 1.47
N GLY A 19 11.94 -12.89 0.17
CA GLY A 19 11.61 -11.57 -0.38
C GLY A 19 10.32 -10.99 0.22
N LEU A 20 9.26 -11.79 0.33
CA LEU A 20 8.01 -11.35 0.96
C LEU A 20 8.18 -10.98 2.43
N GLN A 21 8.98 -11.71 3.20
CA GLN A 21 9.24 -11.39 4.62
C GLN A 21 9.87 -10.01 4.78
N HIS A 22 10.77 -9.62 3.88
CA HIS A 22 11.39 -8.30 3.87
C HIS A 22 10.43 -7.24 3.32
N LEU A 23 9.72 -7.54 2.23
CA LEU A 23 8.78 -6.64 1.56
C LEU A 23 7.75 -6.03 2.52
N TYR A 24 7.19 -6.84 3.42
CA TYR A 24 6.14 -6.40 4.35
C TYR A 24 6.65 -5.60 5.56
N ARG A 25 7.95 -5.34 5.68
CA ARG A 25 8.50 -4.45 6.73
C ARG A 25 8.47 -2.97 6.38
N PHE A 26 8.21 -2.62 5.13
CA PHE A 26 8.00 -1.25 4.65
C PHE A 26 9.08 -0.25 5.07
N ASN A 27 10.34 -0.63 5.00
CA ASN A 27 11.48 0.26 5.22
C ASN A 27 12.53 0.09 4.11
N ARG A 28 13.43 1.06 3.98
CA ARG A 28 14.39 1.14 2.86
C ARG A 28 15.33 -0.06 2.79
N SER A 29 15.89 -0.50 3.91
CA SER A 29 16.87 -1.59 3.94
C SER A 29 16.22 -2.93 3.60
N ASP A 30 15.07 -3.22 4.19
CA ASP A 30 14.33 -4.45 3.90
C ASP A 30 13.79 -4.45 2.45
N ASN A 31 13.37 -3.28 1.93
CA ASN A 31 12.91 -3.17 0.54
C ASN A 31 14.04 -3.49 -0.46
N ALA A 32 15.27 -3.04 -0.19
CA ALA A 32 16.44 -3.37 -1.01
C ALA A 32 16.80 -4.87 -0.95
N LEU A 33 16.68 -5.50 0.22
CA LEU A 33 16.85 -6.97 0.36
C LEU A 33 15.76 -7.73 -0.37
N ALA A 34 14.50 -7.29 -0.28
CA ALA A 34 13.39 -7.88 -1.02
C ALA A 34 13.64 -7.82 -2.54
N ALA A 35 14.13 -6.68 -3.05
CA ALA A 35 14.48 -6.53 -4.46
C ALA A 35 15.49 -7.60 -4.90
N SER A 36 16.61 -7.72 -4.19
CA SER A 36 17.66 -8.70 -4.53
C SER A 36 17.17 -10.15 -4.49
N LEU A 37 16.26 -10.47 -3.57
CA LEU A 37 15.67 -11.81 -3.43
C LEU A 37 14.66 -12.10 -4.57
N PHE A 38 13.85 -11.14 -4.98
CA PHE A 38 12.97 -11.31 -6.14
C PHE A 38 13.76 -11.38 -7.46
N ASP A 39 14.82 -10.58 -7.62
CA ASP A 39 15.73 -10.70 -8.77
C ASP A 39 16.37 -12.08 -8.85
N ARG A 40 16.81 -12.62 -7.71
CA ARG A 40 17.33 -13.99 -7.63
C ARG A 40 16.26 -15.01 -8.01
N ALA A 41 15.01 -14.85 -7.52
CA ALA A 41 13.92 -15.75 -7.88
C ALA A 41 13.63 -15.72 -9.39
N ILE A 42 13.62 -14.54 -10.01
CA ILE A 42 13.42 -14.34 -11.46
C ILE A 42 14.59 -14.95 -12.26
N ALA A 43 15.83 -14.80 -11.77
CA ALA A 43 16.99 -15.38 -12.44
C ALA A 43 16.96 -16.92 -12.45
N GLN A 44 16.44 -17.53 -11.39
CA GLN A 44 16.29 -18.98 -11.24
C GLN A 44 15.08 -19.54 -11.99
N ASP A 45 13.97 -18.77 -12.06
CA ASP A 45 12.77 -19.10 -12.81
C ASP A 45 12.17 -17.83 -13.43
N PRO A 46 12.52 -17.48 -14.68
CA PRO A 46 11.97 -16.34 -15.37
C PRO A 46 10.45 -16.40 -15.63
N GLY A 47 9.84 -17.58 -15.49
CA GLY A 47 8.41 -17.84 -15.61
C GLY A 47 7.63 -17.62 -14.31
N PHE A 48 8.32 -17.34 -13.19
CA PHE A 48 7.68 -17.20 -11.88
C PHE A 48 6.94 -15.84 -11.76
N ALA A 49 5.68 -15.79 -12.15
CA ALA A 49 4.85 -14.58 -12.18
C ALA A 49 4.87 -13.78 -10.87
N ARG A 50 4.78 -14.47 -9.72
CA ARG A 50 4.77 -13.84 -8.39
C ARG A 50 6.07 -13.15 -8.03
N ALA A 51 7.22 -13.61 -8.54
CA ALA A 51 8.50 -12.94 -8.31
C ALA A 51 8.54 -11.58 -9.02
N HIS A 52 8.05 -11.51 -10.27
CA HIS A 52 7.87 -10.24 -10.98
C HIS A 52 6.89 -9.30 -10.25
N ALA A 53 5.77 -9.83 -9.73
CA ALA A 53 4.82 -9.05 -8.94
C ALA A 53 5.45 -8.53 -7.63
N GLY A 54 6.25 -9.35 -6.94
CA GLY A 54 7.00 -8.95 -5.75
C GLY A 54 7.94 -7.78 -6.04
N LEU A 55 8.71 -7.88 -7.12
CA LEU A 55 9.62 -6.80 -7.55
C LEU A 55 8.84 -5.54 -7.99
N SER A 56 7.69 -5.70 -8.64
CA SER A 56 6.77 -4.59 -8.93
C SER A 56 6.37 -3.85 -7.66
N PHE A 57 6.05 -4.60 -6.60
CA PHE A 57 5.63 -3.99 -5.33
C PHE A 57 6.80 -3.36 -4.56
N VAL A 58 8.03 -3.83 -4.75
CA VAL A 58 9.25 -3.13 -4.27
C VAL A 58 9.35 -1.73 -4.90
N HIS A 59 9.24 -1.63 -6.22
CA HIS A 59 9.27 -0.34 -6.92
C HIS A 59 8.12 0.57 -6.49
N PHE A 60 6.90 0.00 -6.31
CA PHE A 60 5.79 0.75 -5.71
C PHE A 60 6.17 1.33 -4.34
N GLN A 61 6.74 0.54 -3.43
CA GLN A 61 7.11 1.01 -2.10
C GLN A 61 8.19 2.10 -2.15
N THR A 62 9.19 1.95 -3.01
CA THR A 62 10.26 2.93 -3.21
C THR A 62 9.69 4.30 -3.62
N ALA A 63 8.77 4.30 -4.57
CA ALA A 63 8.08 5.52 -5.01
C ALA A 63 7.14 6.08 -3.93
N PHE A 64 6.31 5.22 -3.33
CA PHE A 64 5.32 5.58 -2.31
C PHE A 64 5.96 6.23 -1.08
N LEU A 65 7.06 5.65 -0.58
CA LEU A 65 7.79 6.15 0.59
C LEU A 65 8.82 7.24 0.25
N ARG A 66 8.88 7.70 -1.00
CA ARG A 66 9.82 8.75 -1.46
C ARG A 66 11.28 8.40 -1.16
N GLN A 67 11.67 7.15 -1.39
CA GLN A 67 13.03 6.65 -1.09
C GLN A 67 14.06 6.96 -2.18
N THR A 68 13.64 7.53 -3.30
CA THR A 68 14.46 7.94 -4.46
C THR A 68 14.00 9.30 -4.99
N ASN A 69 14.84 9.93 -5.79
CA ASN A 69 14.49 11.12 -6.56
C ASN A 69 13.86 10.78 -7.93
N ASP A 70 14.07 9.56 -8.44
CA ASP A 70 13.49 9.09 -9.70
C ASP A 70 12.16 8.35 -9.46
N ILE A 71 11.16 9.10 -9.03
CA ILE A 71 9.81 8.56 -8.80
C ILE A 71 9.16 8.07 -10.09
N ALA A 72 9.37 8.76 -11.21
CA ALA A 72 8.79 8.37 -12.50
C ALA A 72 9.35 7.03 -13.00
N GLY A 73 10.66 6.81 -12.87
CA GLY A 73 11.30 5.53 -13.21
C GLY A 73 10.82 4.37 -12.34
N GLU A 74 10.59 4.62 -11.05
CA GLU A 74 10.03 3.62 -10.14
C GLU A 74 8.58 3.25 -10.52
N ILE A 75 7.74 4.23 -10.84
CA ILE A 75 6.36 4.00 -11.31
C ILE A 75 6.36 3.17 -12.61
N ALA A 76 7.20 3.56 -13.58
CA ALA A 76 7.33 2.83 -14.85
C ALA A 76 7.81 1.38 -14.63
N SER A 77 8.76 1.17 -13.71
CA SER A 77 9.26 -0.16 -13.35
C SER A 77 8.21 -1.01 -12.66
N ALA A 78 7.47 -0.43 -11.70
CA ALA A 78 6.36 -1.13 -11.04
C ALA A 78 5.33 -1.61 -12.07
N ARG A 79 4.93 -0.73 -13.01
CA ARG A 79 3.96 -1.05 -14.06
C ARG A 79 4.46 -2.15 -15.00
N ARG A 80 5.70 -2.03 -15.50
CA ARG A 80 6.29 -3.00 -16.42
C ARG A 80 6.38 -4.40 -15.81
N LEU A 81 6.81 -4.48 -14.53
CA LEU A 81 6.93 -5.75 -13.82
C LEU A 81 5.58 -6.37 -13.48
N ALA A 82 4.59 -5.57 -13.10
CA ALA A 82 3.22 -6.05 -12.92
C ALA A 82 2.64 -6.60 -14.23
N GLN A 83 2.87 -5.90 -15.36
CA GLN A 83 2.46 -6.39 -16.69
C GLN A 83 3.14 -7.72 -17.01
N ARG A 84 4.46 -7.85 -16.76
CA ARG A 84 5.16 -9.12 -16.98
C ARG A 84 4.56 -10.26 -16.14
N GLY A 85 4.18 -9.99 -14.88
CA GLY A 85 3.47 -10.95 -14.04
C GLY A 85 2.14 -11.38 -14.67
N LEU A 86 1.34 -10.44 -15.20
CA LEU A 86 0.06 -10.73 -15.87
C LEU A 86 0.22 -11.54 -17.15
N ASP A 87 1.28 -11.29 -17.92
CA ASP A 87 1.59 -12.06 -19.15
C ASP A 87 1.91 -13.52 -18.81
N LEU A 88 2.46 -13.79 -17.62
CA LEU A 88 2.82 -15.11 -17.14
C LEU A 88 1.65 -15.83 -16.43
N ASP A 89 0.95 -15.13 -15.56
CA ASP A 89 -0.23 -15.66 -14.84
C ASP A 89 -1.29 -14.56 -14.61
N PRO A 90 -2.22 -14.39 -15.56
CA PRO A 90 -3.26 -13.37 -15.48
C PRO A 90 -4.33 -13.65 -14.40
N LEU A 91 -4.35 -14.86 -13.82
CA LEU A 91 -5.33 -15.27 -12.82
C LEU A 91 -4.77 -15.25 -11.39
N ASP A 92 -3.50 -14.90 -11.20
CA ASP A 92 -2.92 -14.79 -9.86
C ASP A 92 -3.43 -13.53 -9.15
N PRO A 93 -4.01 -13.64 -7.94
CA PRO A 93 -4.54 -12.49 -7.20
C PRO A 93 -3.47 -11.46 -6.81
N PHE A 94 -2.25 -11.90 -6.46
CA PHE A 94 -1.15 -11.02 -6.08
C PHE A 94 -0.64 -10.22 -7.28
N VAL A 95 -0.55 -10.83 -8.45
CA VAL A 95 -0.18 -10.14 -9.70
C VAL A 95 -1.20 -9.05 -10.04
N ASN A 96 -2.50 -9.36 -9.98
CA ASN A 96 -3.57 -8.38 -10.19
C ASN A 96 -3.55 -7.26 -9.15
N PHE A 97 -3.24 -7.57 -7.89
CA PHE A 97 -3.05 -6.59 -6.82
C PHE A 97 -1.90 -5.62 -7.15
N THR A 98 -0.74 -6.12 -7.56
CA THR A 98 0.42 -5.24 -7.85
C THR A 98 0.16 -4.35 -9.07
N MET A 99 -0.58 -4.81 -10.07
CA MET A 99 -1.04 -3.98 -11.18
C MET A 99 -1.96 -2.85 -10.68
N GLY A 100 -2.93 -3.14 -9.83
CA GLY A 100 -3.78 -2.12 -9.21
C GLY A 100 -2.98 -1.08 -8.42
N ARG A 101 -1.99 -1.52 -7.64
CA ARG A 101 -1.11 -0.63 -6.86
C ARG A 101 -0.23 0.26 -7.76
N SER A 102 0.18 -0.21 -8.93
CA SER A 102 0.97 0.60 -9.86
C SER A 102 0.20 1.80 -10.42
N TYR A 103 -1.13 1.69 -10.60
CA TYR A 103 -2.00 2.80 -11.02
C TYR A 103 -2.24 3.84 -9.92
N TRP A 104 -2.20 3.42 -8.64
CA TRP A 104 -2.30 4.34 -7.52
C TRP A 104 -1.28 5.49 -7.59
N LEU A 105 -0.02 5.16 -7.89
CA LEU A 105 1.06 6.16 -7.93
C LEU A 105 0.86 7.23 -9.02
N GLU A 106 0.08 6.93 -10.05
CA GLU A 106 -0.29 7.87 -11.11
C GLU A 106 -1.59 8.64 -10.78
N GLY A 107 -2.25 8.32 -9.67
CA GLY A 107 -3.55 8.88 -9.31
C GLY A 107 -4.72 8.35 -10.15
N ASP A 108 -4.49 7.32 -10.98
CA ASP A 108 -5.54 6.66 -11.76
C ASP A 108 -6.26 5.61 -10.91
N LEU A 109 -7.08 6.13 -10.00
CA LEU A 109 -7.79 5.29 -9.03
C LEU A 109 -8.82 4.36 -9.68
N ASP A 110 -9.40 4.73 -10.83
CA ASP A 110 -10.41 3.90 -11.50
C ASP A 110 -9.78 2.65 -12.11
N ARG A 111 -8.66 2.80 -12.84
CA ARG A 111 -7.92 1.64 -13.33
C ARG A 111 -7.35 0.81 -12.19
N GLY A 112 -6.81 1.48 -11.17
CA GLY A 112 -6.33 0.81 -9.96
C GLY A 112 -7.42 -0.05 -9.33
N LEU A 113 -8.62 0.51 -9.17
CA LEU A 113 -9.77 -0.18 -8.56
C LEU A 113 -10.22 -1.39 -9.39
N ALA A 114 -10.31 -1.26 -10.72
CA ALA A 114 -10.69 -2.37 -11.59
C ALA A 114 -9.77 -3.60 -11.43
N TRP A 115 -8.45 -3.39 -11.31
CA TRP A 115 -7.49 -4.47 -11.06
C TRP A 115 -7.61 -5.05 -9.64
N LEU A 116 -7.88 -4.21 -8.64
CA LEU A 116 -8.06 -4.67 -7.25
C LEU A 116 -9.39 -5.42 -7.07
N GLU A 117 -10.46 -5.02 -7.75
CA GLU A 117 -11.71 -5.76 -7.83
C GLU A 117 -11.49 -7.15 -8.46
N ARG A 118 -10.73 -7.23 -9.55
CA ARG A 118 -10.35 -8.50 -10.16
C ARG A 118 -9.51 -9.36 -9.20
N SER A 119 -8.52 -8.77 -8.53
CA SER A 119 -7.71 -9.47 -7.50
C SER A 119 -8.57 -10.12 -6.43
N THR A 120 -9.53 -9.35 -5.88
CA THR A 120 -10.44 -9.82 -4.82
C THR A 120 -11.52 -10.78 -5.33
N ALA A 121 -11.92 -10.69 -6.60
CA ALA A 121 -12.81 -11.68 -7.23
C ALA A 121 -12.10 -13.02 -7.43
N LEU A 122 -10.81 -13.01 -7.79
CA LEU A 122 -9.99 -14.23 -7.93
C LEU A 122 -9.71 -14.90 -6.56
N SER A 123 -9.58 -14.12 -5.50
CA SER A 123 -9.35 -14.61 -4.14
C SER A 123 -10.10 -13.76 -3.10
N PRO A 124 -11.34 -14.11 -2.75
CA PRO A 124 -12.18 -13.32 -1.85
C PRO A 124 -11.66 -13.21 -0.40
N ASN A 125 -10.70 -14.04 -0.03
CA ASN A 125 -10.06 -14.02 1.30
C ASN A 125 -8.63 -13.43 1.27
N TYR A 126 -8.22 -12.84 0.16
CA TYR A 126 -6.90 -12.20 0.04
C TYR A 126 -6.91 -10.85 0.75
N ALA A 127 -6.56 -10.86 2.04
CA ALA A 127 -6.64 -9.69 2.92
C ALA A 127 -5.90 -8.46 2.38
N GLN A 128 -4.70 -8.62 1.80
CA GLN A 128 -3.93 -7.52 1.22
C GLN A 128 -4.60 -6.90 -0.02
N GLY A 129 -5.23 -7.73 -0.86
CA GLY A 129 -6.02 -7.25 -2.01
C GLY A 129 -7.24 -6.44 -1.56
N ILE A 130 -7.97 -6.96 -0.55
CA ILE A 130 -9.15 -6.31 0.03
C ILE A 130 -8.74 -4.98 0.72
N TYR A 131 -7.64 -4.97 1.46
CA TYR A 131 -7.08 -3.78 2.07
C TYR A 131 -6.69 -2.71 1.03
N ALA A 132 -6.00 -3.10 -0.04
CA ALA A 132 -5.63 -2.17 -1.10
C ALA A 132 -6.86 -1.59 -1.82
N ARG A 133 -7.89 -2.44 -2.04
CA ARG A 133 -9.17 -2.01 -2.58
C ARG A 133 -9.84 -0.97 -1.67
N ALA A 134 -9.87 -1.22 -0.36
CA ALA A 134 -10.43 -0.31 0.63
C ALA A 134 -9.78 1.09 0.59
N TRP A 135 -8.44 1.14 0.48
CA TRP A 135 -7.72 2.39 0.30
C TRP A 135 -8.14 3.12 -0.97
N THR A 136 -8.14 2.41 -2.10
CA THR A 136 -8.44 3.00 -3.40
C THR A 136 -9.89 3.52 -3.45
N GLU A 137 -10.84 2.76 -2.90
CA GLU A 137 -12.23 3.20 -2.76
C GLU A 137 -12.35 4.47 -1.91
N THR A 138 -11.67 4.52 -0.77
CA THR A 138 -11.68 5.68 0.14
C THR A 138 -11.12 6.93 -0.56
N LEU A 139 -9.98 6.80 -1.23
CA LEU A 139 -9.38 7.92 -1.98
C LEU A 139 -10.23 8.37 -3.18
N ALA A 140 -11.03 7.48 -3.75
CA ALA A 140 -11.97 7.78 -4.82
C ALA A 140 -13.28 8.44 -4.33
N GLY A 141 -13.46 8.63 -3.00
CA GLY A 141 -14.68 9.19 -2.40
C GLY A 141 -15.78 8.13 -2.21
N ARG A 142 -15.42 6.85 -2.13
CA ARG A 142 -16.31 5.72 -1.84
C ARG A 142 -16.00 5.17 -0.43
N GLU A 143 -15.95 6.06 0.56
CA GLU A 143 -15.51 5.78 1.92
C GLU A 143 -16.36 4.73 2.63
N SER A 144 -17.66 4.66 2.34
CA SER A 144 -18.55 3.62 2.90
C SER A 144 -18.15 2.20 2.45
N ASP A 145 -17.80 2.01 1.17
CA ASP A 145 -17.31 0.73 0.65
C ASP A 145 -15.91 0.46 1.16
N GLY A 146 -15.04 1.48 1.15
CA GLY A 146 -13.69 1.41 1.72
C GLY A 146 -13.72 0.95 3.18
N ARG A 147 -14.66 1.44 3.98
CA ARG A 147 -14.86 1.04 5.38
C ARG A 147 -15.23 -0.43 5.51
N LYS A 148 -16.21 -0.89 4.73
CA LYS A 148 -16.63 -2.32 4.74
C LYS A 148 -15.46 -3.24 4.40
N HIS A 149 -14.68 -2.87 3.38
CA HIS A 149 -13.55 -3.69 2.93
C HIS A 149 -12.37 -3.65 3.91
N VAL A 150 -12.03 -2.51 4.50
CA VAL A 150 -10.95 -2.50 5.50
C VAL A 150 -11.34 -3.29 6.76
N ASP A 151 -12.58 -3.19 7.22
CA ASP A 151 -13.07 -3.97 8.36
C ASP A 151 -13.06 -5.49 8.03
N LEU A 152 -13.33 -5.88 6.79
CA LEU A 152 -13.18 -7.26 6.33
C LEU A 152 -11.71 -7.70 6.32
N ALA A 153 -10.80 -6.88 5.76
CA ALA A 153 -9.37 -7.19 5.72
C ALA A 153 -8.79 -7.40 7.14
N MET A 154 -9.16 -6.53 8.08
CA MET A 154 -8.75 -6.64 9.50
C MET A 154 -9.23 -7.93 10.16
N ARG A 155 -10.46 -8.40 9.83
CA ARG A 155 -10.98 -9.69 10.33
C ARG A 155 -10.28 -10.89 9.71
N LEU A 156 -9.94 -10.82 8.42
CA LEU A 156 -9.27 -11.91 7.71
C LEU A 156 -7.82 -12.09 8.12
N SER A 157 -7.13 -11.01 8.51
CA SER A 157 -5.71 -11.03 8.86
C SER A 157 -5.41 -10.15 10.09
N PRO A 158 -5.84 -10.57 11.31
CA PRO A 158 -5.68 -9.76 12.52
C PRO A 158 -4.22 -9.62 12.99
N LEU A 159 -3.31 -10.47 12.50
CA LEU A 159 -1.87 -10.45 12.77
C LEU A 159 -1.06 -10.00 11.54
N ASP A 160 -1.70 -9.30 10.61
CA ASP A 160 -1.06 -8.82 9.39
C ASP A 160 0.10 -7.87 9.71
N PRO A 161 1.28 -8.03 9.07
CA PRO A 161 2.39 -7.08 9.23
C PRO A 161 2.00 -5.62 8.92
N LEU A 162 1.01 -5.41 8.05
CA LEU A 162 0.49 -4.09 7.68
C LEU A 162 -0.82 -3.74 8.42
N TYR A 163 -1.11 -4.37 9.55
CA TYR A 163 -2.32 -4.08 10.31
C TYR A 163 -2.43 -2.60 10.71
N TYR A 164 -1.31 -1.95 11.03
CA TYR A 164 -1.25 -0.52 11.27
C TYR A 164 -1.75 0.32 10.08
N ALA A 165 -1.49 -0.15 8.87
CA ALA A 165 -1.92 0.55 7.66
C ALA A 165 -3.42 0.32 7.38
N MET A 166 -3.97 -0.82 7.80
CA MET A 166 -5.43 -1.04 7.81
C MET A 166 -6.12 -0.08 8.80
N LEU A 167 -5.54 0.13 10.00
CA LEU A 167 -6.01 1.16 10.94
C LEU A 167 -5.92 2.57 10.33
N GLY A 168 -4.85 2.86 9.58
CA GLY A 168 -4.69 4.13 8.84
C GLY A 168 -5.75 4.32 7.76
N THR A 169 -6.10 3.26 7.02
CA THR A 169 -7.22 3.29 6.06
C THR A 169 -8.53 3.59 6.78
N ARG A 170 -8.76 2.94 7.91
CA ARG A 170 -9.97 3.17 8.73
C ARG A 170 -10.06 4.62 9.18
N ALA A 171 -8.95 5.22 9.62
CA ALA A 171 -8.86 6.65 9.92
C ALA A 171 -9.21 7.51 8.71
N PHE A 172 -8.69 7.15 7.54
CA PHE A 172 -8.90 7.92 6.32
C PHE A 172 -10.35 7.88 5.84
N THR A 173 -11.09 6.77 6.05
CA THR A 173 -12.54 6.75 5.78
C THR A 173 -13.28 7.82 6.60
N HIS A 174 -12.90 8.00 7.88
CA HIS A 174 -13.49 9.05 8.72
C HIS A 174 -13.06 10.47 8.30
N ILE A 175 -11.80 10.66 7.83
CA ILE A 175 -11.36 11.95 7.25
C ILE A 175 -12.26 12.33 6.06
N VAL A 176 -12.54 11.39 5.17
CA VAL A 176 -13.37 11.65 3.98
C VAL A 176 -14.82 11.97 4.37
N GLU A 177 -15.38 11.27 5.35
CA GLU A 177 -16.73 11.54 5.88
C GLU A 177 -16.83 12.87 6.67
N GLY A 178 -15.69 13.40 7.16
CA GLY A 178 -15.68 14.56 8.05
C GLY A 178 -15.91 14.24 9.52
N ASP A 179 -15.85 12.97 9.91
CA ASP A 179 -15.88 12.50 11.29
C ASP A 179 -14.49 12.62 11.91
N ASN A 180 -14.11 13.85 12.24
CA ASN A 180 -12.75 14.20 12.62
C ASN A 180 -12.33 13.56 13.96
N GLU A 181 -13.25 13.36 14.91
CA GLU A 181 -12.95 12.74 16.21
C GLU A 181 -12.53 11.27 16.03
N ASN A 182 -13.33 10.49 15.31
CA ASN A 182 -12.97 9.11 15.01
C ASN A 182 -11.75 9.00 14.09
N ALA A 183 -11.58 9.92 13.13
CA ALA A 183 -10.37 9.99 12.32
C ALA A 183 -9.11 10.11 13.19
N ALA A 184 -9.10 11.05 14.15
CA ALA A 184 -7.99 11.26 15.09
C ALA A 184 -7.72 10.02 15.95
N LEU A 185 -8.76 9.37 16.48
CA LEU A 185 -8.65 8.16 17.29
C LEU A 185 -8.00 7.01 16.52
N TRP A 186 -8.50 6.71 15.31
CA TRP A 186 -7.99 5.61 14.51
C TRP A 186 -6.58 5.89 13.96
N ALA A 187 -6.30 7.14 13.58
CA ALA A 187 -4.98 7.55 13.10
C ALA A 187 -3.91 7.47 14.20
N ASP A 188 -4.23 7.86 15.42
CA ASP A 188 -3.32 7.74 16.56
C ASP A 188 -2.98 6.27 16.86
N ARG A 189 -4.00 5.40 16.87
CA ARG A 189 -3.79 3.94 17.00
C ARG A 189 -2.90 3.38 15.89
N ALA A 190 -3.14 3.79 14.65
CA ALA A 190 -2.34 3.37 13.51
C ALA A 190 -0.87 3.78 13.66
N ALA A 191 -0.63 5.05 13.96
CA ALA A 191 0.73 5.62 14.04
C ALA A 191 1.53 5.11 15.23
N ARG A 192 0.87 4.73 16.35
CA ARG A 192 1.51 4.10 17.53
C ARG A 192 1.76 2.60 17.36
N SER A 193 1.22 1.99 16.31
CA SER A 193 1.41 0.55 16.09
C SER A 193 2.86 0.24 15.69
N PRO A 194 3.42 -0.90 16.14
CA PRO A 194 4.75 -1.32 15.73
C PRO A 194 4.90 -1.40 14.20
N GLY A 195 6.02 -0.91 13.68
CA GLY A 195 6.31 -0.96 12.23
C GLY A 195 5.62 0.11 11.39
N ALA A 196 4.77 0.98 11.97
CA ALA A 196 4.09 2.03 11.22
C ALA A 196 5.09 2.95 10.50
N HIS A 197 5.00 3.04 9.17
CA HIS A 197 5.88 3.90 8.38
C HIS A 197 5.50 5.39 8.51
N VAL A 198 6.42 6.28 8.10
CA VAL A 198 6.31 7.73 8.31
C VAL A 198 5.03 8.36 7.74
N LEU A 199 4.51 7.86 6.61
CA LEU A 199 3.27 8.40 6.03
C LEU A 199 2.03 8.13 6.91
N ILE A 200 2.04 7.09 7.75
CA ILE A 200 0.97 6.86 8.74
C ILE A 200 1.05 7.91 9.86
N ALA A 201 2.25 8.33 10.27
CA ALA A 201 2.41 9.45 11.20
C ALA A 201 1.90 10.78 10.58
N MET A 202 2.06 10.96 9.25
CA MET A 202 1.46 12.10 8.56
C MET A 202 -0.08 12.04 8.58
N VAL A 203 -0.68 10.86 8.38
CA VAL A 203 -2.14 10.67 8.53
C VAL A 203 -2.58 11.06 9.94
N ALA A 204 -1.80 10.68 10.99
CA ALA A 204 -2.12 11.05 12.36
C ALA A 204 -2.02 12.58 12.59
N SER A 205 -0.98 13.23 12.06
CA SER A 205 -0.85 14.69 12.13
C SER A 205 -2.05 15.41 11.52
N VAL A 206 -2.44 14.99 10.30
CA VAL A 206 -3.59 15.55 9.58
C VAL A 206 -4.90 15.32 10.36
N ALA A 207 -5.15 14.09 10.79
CA ALA A 207 -6.39 13.75 11.51
C ALA A 207 -6.52 14.52 12.83
N GLN A 208 -5.43 14.68 13.59
CA GLN A 208 -5.42 15.46 14.82
C GLN A 208 -5.66 16.95 14.56
N ALA A 209 -5.09 17.51 13.47
CA ALA A 209 -5.32 18.90 13.09
C ALA A 209 -6.81 19.13 12.71
N LEU A 210 -7.40 18.23 11.93
CA LEU A 210 -8.81 18.28 11.55
C LEU A 210 -9.76 18.18 12.76
N ALA A 211 -9.36 17.47 13.81
CA ALA A 211 -10.10 17.36 15.07
C ALA A 211 -9.87 18.55 16.02
N GLY A 212 -9.06 19.54 15.64
CA GLY A 212 -8.71 20.69 16.48
C GLY A 212 -7.68 20.38 17.60
N ASN A 213 -7.06 19.20 17.60
CA ASN A 213 -6.10 18.77 18.59
C ASN A 213 -4.67 19.26 18.23
N GLU A 214 -4.46 20.58 18.20
CA GLU A 214 -3.23 21.20 17.69
C GLU A 214 -1.94 20.65 18.34
N THR A 215 -1.93 20.41 19.65
CA THR A 215 -0.75 19.88 20.36
C THR A 215 -0.36 18.51 19.85
N ALA A 216 -1.32 17.60 19.70
CA ALA A 216 -1.08 16.27 19.17
C ALA A 216 -0.69 16.30 17.68
N ALA A 217 -1.31 17.18 16.89
CA ALA A 217 -0.96 17.38 15.47
C ALA A 217 0.51 17.82 15.30
N ARG A 218 0.96 18.82 16.09
CA ARG A 218 2.34 19.30 16.08
C ARG A 218 3.33 18.23 16.54
N GLU A 219 2.96 17.44 17.54
CA GLU A 219 3.81 16.33 18.02
C GLU A 219 4.01 15.27 16.93
N TRP A 220 2.95 14.86 16.22
CA TRP A 220 3.07 13.94 15.08
C TRP A 220 3.88 14.56 13.93
N ALA A 221 3.68 15.85 13.61
CA ALA A 221 4.47 16.54 12.60
C ALA A 221 5.97 16.58 12.97
N ARG A 222 6.31 16.79 14.24
CA ARG A 222 7.69 16.72 14.74
C ARG A 222 8.29 15.33 14.52
N GLN A 223 7.57 14.26 14.88
CA GLN A 223 8.01 12.87 14.66
C GLN A 223 8.18 12.54 13.17
N VAL A 224 7.33 13.06 12.29
CA VAL A 224 7.52 12.94 10.84
C VAL A 224 8.85 13.57 10.41
N LYS A 225 9.14 14.79 10.87
CA LYS A 225 10.39 15.50 10.53
C LYS A 225 11.63 14.83 11.07
N GLU A 226 11.56 14.22 12.24
CA GLU A 226 12.67 13.43 12.83
C GLU A 226 12.95 12.15 12.03
N ARG A 227 11.91 11.49 11.52
CA ARG A 227 12.03 10.27 10.72
C ARG A 227 12.41 10.55 9.26
N ASN A 228 11.94 11.66 8.71
CA ASN A 228 12.24 12.10 7.35
C ASN A 228 12.02 13.62 7.21
N ALA A 229 13.11 14.40 7.34
CA ALA A 229 13.08 15.86 7.35
C ALA A 229 12.61 16.49 6.02
N ILE A 230 12.73 15.78 4.90
CA ILE A 230 12.43 16.31 3.56
C ILE A 230 10.96 16.15 3.16
N LEU A 231 10.18 15.33 3.87
CA LEU A 231 8.76 15.12 3.53
C LEU A 231 7.94 16.40 3.70
N THR A 232 7.10 16.65 2.72
CA THR A 232 6.21 17.81 2.61
C THR A 232 4.74 17.40 2.56
N THR A 233 3.82 18.36 2.69
CA THR A 233 2.40 18.15 2.44
C THR A 233 2.13 17.70 1.00
N ASP A 234 2.89 18.23 0.02
CA ASP A 234 2.79 17.79 -1.37
C ASP A 234 3.13 16.30 -1.54
N ASP A 235 4.13 15.80 -0.81
CA ASP A 235 4.49 14.38 -0.83
C ASP A 235 3.37 13.52 -0.24
N PHE A 236 2.70 14.01 0.82
CA PHE A 236 1.52 13.36 1.37
C PHE A 236 0.37 13.30 0.36
N LEU A 237 0.02 14.41 -0.29
CA LEU A 237 -1.05 14.48 -1.28
C LEU A 237 -0.75 13.62 -2.53
N ARG A 238 0.53 13.46 -2.89
CA ARG A 238 0.95 12.55 -3.97
C ARG A 238 0.92 11.08 -3.54
N ALA A 239 1.27 10.78 -2.29
CA ALA A 239 1.19 9.42 -1.75
C ALA A 239 -0.28 8.98 -1.59
N PHE A 240 -1.17 9.92 -1.25
CA PHE A 240 -2.61 9.69 -1.11
C PHE A 240 -3.39 10.56 -2.10
N PRO A 241 -3.50 10.14 -3.38
CA PRO A 241 -4.11 10.92 -4.45
C PRO A 241 -5.65 10.94 -4.34
N MET A 242 -6.16 11.58 -3.29
CA MET A 242 -7.59 11.67 -3.02
C MET A 242 -8.32 12.55 -4.05
N ARG A 243 -9.49 12.10 -4.51
CA ARG A 243 -10.35 12.83 -5.47
C ARG A 243 -11.27 13.88 -4.86
N PRO A 244 -11.88 13.66 -3.68
CA PRO A 244 -12.80 14.63 -3.14
C PRO A 244 -12.10 15.96 -2.84
N GLU A 245 -12.32 16.98 -3.70
CA GLU A 245 -11.69 18.30 -3.58
C GLU A 245 -11.93 18.95 -2.20
N PRO A 246 -13.17 18.88 -1.62
CA PRO A 246 -13.40 19.43 -0.28
C PRO A 246 -12.51 18.79 0.80
N VAL A 247 -12.12 17.52 0.64
CA VAL A 247 -11.21 16.84 1.58
C VAL A 247 -9.79 17.33 1.40
N ARG A 248 -9.32 17.44 0.14
CA ARG A 248 -7.97 17.94 -0.18
C ARG A 248 -7.73 19.36 0.34
N THR A 249 -8.75 20.22 0.22
CA THR A 249 -8.66 21.62 0.65
C THR A 249 -8.58 21.76 2.17
N ARG A 250 -9.09 20.77 2.93
CA ARG A 250 -9.04 20.78 4.40
C ARG A 250 -7.71 20.27 4.96
N ILE A 251 -6.94 19.53 4.18
CA ILE A 251 -5.65 18.95 4.54
C ILE A 251 -4.51 19.90 4.15
#